data_5194198141fe7238fabcead19b294a49
#
_entry.id   5194198141fe7238fabcead19b294a49
#
_cell.length_a   1.000
_cell.length_b   1.000
_cell.length_c   1.000
_cell.angle_alpha   90.00
_cell.angle_beta   90.00
_cell.angle_gamma   90.00
#
_symmetry.space_group_name_H-M   'P 1'
#
loop_
_entity.id
_entity.type
_entity.pdbx_description
1 polymer ?
#
loop_
_entity_poly.entity_id
_entity_poly.type
_entity_poly.pdbx_seq_one_letter_code
_entity_poly.pdbx_strand_id
1 'polypeptide(L)'
;MVAAFSCEEQYTAYEGPEYIMFSEPEQYHLVEEGQEYFEVKVAATNVSDKERRFAVEVVDKGSNAIEGVHYRLISNTVHIPAGQAAGSVMVKGIYENIEPTDSLGFVLRLVIPEEKQWSDLYEDCTQTKVVMYKSCPYDINNFTGWAILSSMLLNSYPGENAYYQRLVKTELHPSKENTIIIREAFYDGYDVTLTFDGSDPEYPLVHMDEDQVLSDEASVLGWILGDNHILGTTSPYYDSYFNSCQRFVVLWLQAYVENLGESVGTMGHYYNIIEWISDEEAESLMPDFQ
;
A
#
# COMPACT_ATOMS: atom_id res chain seq x y z
N MET A 1 9.36 -18.16 -49.14
CA MET A 1 9.33 -16.69 -49.12
C MET A 1 8.15 -16.31 -48.24
N VAL A 2 8.44 -15.96 -46.98
CA VAL A 2 7.40 -15.56 -45.98
C VAL A 2 7.39 -14.04 -46.00
N ALA A 3 6.29 -13.45 -46.45
CA ALA A 3 6.09 -12.01 -46.36
C ALA A 3 5.68 -11.65 -44.93
N ALA A 4 6.57 -10.98 -44.20
CA ALA A 4 6.25 -10.35 -42.96
C ALA A 4 5.40 -9.11 -43.25
N PHE A 5 4.11 -9.15 -42.92
CA PHE A 5 3.28 -7.96 -42.86
C PHE A 5 3.64 -7.23 -41.55
N SER A 6 4.42 -6.15 -41.70
CA SER A 6 4.55 -5.15 -40.63
C SER A 6 3.25 -4.37 -40.58
N CYS A 7 2.48 -4.51 -39.50
CA CYS A 7 1.46 -3.52 -39.15
C CYS A 7 2.20 -2.26 -38.70
N GLU A 8 2.31 -1.27 -39.58
CA GLU A 8 2.59 0.11 -39.16
C GLU A 8 1.31 0.61 -38.48
N GLU A 9 1.34 0.74 -37.14
CA GLU A 9 0.33 1.51 -36.43
C GLU A 9 0.46 2.97 -36.87
N GLN A 10 -0.49 3.41 -37.67
CA GLN A 10 -0.60 4.83 -38.03
C GLN A 10 -1.20 5.57 -36.83
N TYR A 11 -0.34 6.11 -35.99
CA TYR A 11 -0.78 7.07 -34.97
C TYR A 11 -1.23 8.35 -35.68
N THR A 12 -2.50 8.63 -35.62
CA THR A 12 -3.05 9.91 -36.09
C THR A 12 -2.64 10.97 -35.06
N ALA A 13 -1.74 11.86 -35.44
CA ALA A 13 -1.38 12.99 -34.58
C ALA A 13 -2.62 13.87 -34.34
N TYR A 14 -2.77 14.34 -33.11
CA TYR A 14 -3.82 15.30 -32.79
C TYR A 14 -3.56 16.64 -33.50
N GLU A 15 -4.51 17.10 -34.30
CA GLU A 15 -4.43 18.37 -35.07
C GLU A 15 -5.39 19.45 -34.53
N GLY A 16 -5.96 19.24 -33.36
CA GLY A 16 -6.89 20.16 -32.72
C GLY A 16 -6.21 21.35 -32.00
N PRO A 17 -7.01 22.16 -31.30
CA PRO A 17 -6.48 23.25 -30.46
C PRO A 17 -5.51 22.76 -29.39
N GLU A 18 -4.58 23.61 -28.99
CA GLU A 18 -3.70 23.33 -27.87
C GLU A 18 -4.46 23.47 -26.54
N TYR A 19 -4.58 22.37 -25.81
CA TYR A 19 -5.08 22.36 -24.45
C TYR A 19 -3.96 22.02 -23.46
N ILE A 20 -4.05 22.59 -22.26
CA ILE A 20 -3.15 22.34 -21.14
C ILE A 20 -3.99 21.80 -19.99
N MET A 21 -3.56 20.69 -19.41
CA MET A 21 -4.31 19.99 -18.37
C MET A 21 -3.38 19.28 -17.38
N PHE A 22 -3.84 19.05 -16.18
CA PHE A 22 -3.17 18.06 -15.32
C PHE A 22 -3.35 16.66 -15.90
N SER A 23 -2.36 15.79 -15.70
CA SER A 23 -2.38 14.42 -16.25
C SER A 23 -3.48 13.57 -15.64
N GLU A 24 -3.83 13.86 -14.39
CA GLU A 24 -4.81 13.11 -13.61
C GLU A 24 -5.58 14.06 -12.68
N PRO A 25 -6.86 13.73 -12.36
CA PRO A 25 -7.68 14.54 -11.45
C PRO A 25 -7.19 14.47 -10.00
N GLU A 26 -6.54 13.36 -9.61
CA GLU A 26 -5.84 13.18 -8.33
C GLU A 26 -4.48 12.55 -8.57
N GLN A 27 -3.45 13.07 -7.93
CA GLN A 27 -2.08 12.57 -8.01
C GLN A 27 -1.58 12.25 -6.61
N TYR A 28 -1.11 11.01 -6.42
CA TYR A 28 -0.67 10.47 -5.14
C TYR A 28 0.85 10.44 -5.08
N HIS A 29 1.42 10.92 -3.98
CA HIS A 29 2.87 11.03 -3.83
C HIS A 29 3.30 10.56 -2.44
N LEU A 30 4.28 9.64 -2.40
CA LEU A 30 4.98 9.29 -1.19
C LEU A 30 6.00 10.38 -0.85
N VAL A 31 6.05 10.76 0.42
CA VAL A 31 7.06 11.65 0.98
C VAL A 31 7.94 10.81 1.89
N GLU A 32 9.18 10.57 1.44
CA GLU A 32 10.17 9.77 2.16
C GLU A 32 11.22 10.65 2.82
N GLU A 33 11.78 10.19 3.92
CA GLU A 33 12.90 10.88 4.56
C GLU A 33 14.10 10.94 3.60
N GLY A 34 14.54 12.17 3.28
CA GLY A 34 15.62 12.41 2.32
C GLY A 34 15.22 12.39 0.84
N GLN A 35 14.00 11.99 0.50
CA GLN A 35 13.42 12.03 -0.86
C GLN A 35 12.07 12.76 -0.86
N GLU A 36 12.09 13.99 -0.40
CA GLU A 36 10.88 14.78 -0.14
C GLU A 36 10.33 15.50 -1.39
N TYR A 37 11.03 15.44 -2.53
CA TYR A 37 10.64 16.14 -3.75
C TYR A 37 9.88 15.22 -4.69
N PHE A 38 8.77 15.74 -5.24
CA PHE A 38 7.97 15.04 -6.24
C PHE A 38 7.44 16.01 -7.30
N GLU A 39 7.00 15.47 -8.42
CA GLU A 39 6.52 16.21 -9.57
C GLU A 39 5.01 16.03 -9.77
N VAL A 40 4.28 17.14 -9.79
CA VAL A 40 2.87 17.15 -10.20
C VAL A 40 2.82 17.35 -11.71
N LYS A 41 2.35 16.33 -12.43
CA LYS A 41 2.44 16.23 -13.89
C LYS A 41 1.36 17.05 -14.59
N VAL A 42 1.76 17.73 -15.64
CA VAL A 42 0.92 18.53 -16.54
C VAL A 42 1.19 18.09 -17.99
N ALA A 43 0.15 17.98 -18.78
CA ALA A 43 0.22 17.62 -20.19
C ALA A 43 -0.31 18.73 -21.09
N ALA A 44 0.20 18.76 -22.31
CA ALA A 44 -0.33 19.55 -23.40
C ALA A 44 -0.74 18.62 -24.56
N THR A 45 -1.84 18.92 -25.26
CA THR A 45 -2.29 18.10 -26.39
C THR A 45 -1.34 18.11 -27.57
N ASN A 46 -0.52 19.17 -27.71
CA ASN A 46 0.39 19.35 -28.84
C ASN A 46 1.83 19.55 -28.37
N VAL A 47 2.78 19.06 -29.18
CA VAL A 47 4.19 19.40 -29.06
C VAL A 47 4.41 20.77 -29.72
N SER A 48 5.18 21.64 -29.05
CA SER A 48 5.56 22.97 -29.55
C SER A 48 7.07 23.07 -29.74
N ASP A 49 7.50 23.82 -30.74
CA ASP A 49 8.91 24.17 -30.97
C ASP A 49 9.43 25.23 -29.99
N LYS A 50 8.53 25.78 -29.17
CA LYS A 50 8.82 26.78 -28.13
C LYS A 50 8.52 26.21 -26.74
N GLU A 51 9.34 26.66 -25.82
CA GLU A 51 9.07 26.50 -24.38
C GLU A 51 7.74 27.15 -24.00
N ARG A 52 6.99 26.53 -23.10
CA ARG A 52 5.72 27.03 -22.56
C ARG A 52 5.78 27.10 -21.05
N ARG A 53 5.26 28.19 -20.49
CA ARG A 53 5.19 28.37 -19.03
C ARG A 53 3.79 28.85 -18.67
N PHE A 54 3.23 28.19 -17.62
CA PHE A 54 1.92 28.52 -17.09
C PHE A 54 2.01 28.63 -15.57
N ALA A 55 1.33 29.63 -15.02
CA ALA A 55 1.24 29.71 -13.57
C ALA A 55 0.29 28.65 -12.98
N VAL A 56 0.57 28.27 -11.75
CA VAL A 56 -0.33 27.49 -10.91
C VAL A 56 -0.63 28.23 -9.62
N GLU A 57 -1.79 27.97 -9.05
CA GLU A 57 -2.19 28.50 -7.76
C GLU A 57 -2.81 27.40 -6.91
N VAL A 58 -2.69 27.53 -5.59
CA VAL A 58 -3.35 26.64 -4.63
C VAL A 58 -4.78 27.11 -4.42
N VAL A 59 -5.73 26.18 -4.44
CA VAL A 59 -7.14 26.43 -4.15
C VAL A 59 -7.46 25.92 -2.75
N ASP A 60 -7.94 26.80 -1.87
CA ASP A 60 -8.24 26.46 -0.48
C ASP A 60 -9.34 25.39 -0.36
N LYS A 61 -10.35 25.46 -1.25
CA LYS A 61 -11.45 24.51 -1.26
C LYS A 61 -10.94 23.11 -1.66
N GLY A 62 -11.07 22.15 -0.76
CA GLY A 62 -10.61 20.77 -0.95
C GLY A 62 -9.16 20.53 -0.51
N SER A 63 -8.46 21.57 -0.01
CA SER A 63 -7.13 21.47 0.59
C SER A 63 -7.24 21.35 2.10
N ASN A 64 -6.53 20.36 2.68
CA ASN A 64 -6.31 20.23 4.11
C ASN A 64 -4.81 20.31 4.46
N ALA A 65 -3.92 20.17 3.48
CA ALA A 65 -2.51 20.46 3.63
C ALA A 65 -2.27 21.97 3.59
N ILE A 66 -1.33 22.46 4.40
CA ILE A 66 -1.00 23.89 4.55
C ILE A 66 0.37 24.15 3.97
N GLU A 67 0.47 25.08 3.02
CA GLU A 67 1.75 25.49 2.44
C GLU A 67 2.66 26.12 3.52
N GLY A 68 3.93 25.73 3.49
CA GLY A 68 4.93 26.13 4.49
C GLY A 68 4.90 25.28 5.78
N VAL A 69 3.88 24.48 5.99
CA VAL A 69 3.78 23.51 7.11
C VAL A 69 3.97 22.08 6.60
N HIS A 70 3.12 21.63 5.68
CA HIS A 70 3.12 20.23 5.19
C HIS A 70 3.83 20.09 3.85
N TYR A 71 3.89 21.17 3.05
CA TYR A 71 4.58 21.17 1.74
C TYR A 71 5.05 22.58 1.37
N ARG A 72 5.86 22.66 0.30
CA ARG A 72 6.26 23.91 -0.37
C ARG A 72 6.24 23.71 -1.87
N LEU A 73 5.61 24.63 -2.60
CA LEU A 73 5.83 24.74 -4.03
C LEU A 73 7.23 25.30 -4.28
N ILE A 74 8.06 24.57 -5.02
CA ILE A 74 9.41 25.05 -5.41
C ILE A 74 9.29 26.11 -6.49
N SER A 75 8.26 26.00 -7.33
CA SER A 75 7.88 26.99 -8.30
C SER A 75 6.35 26.99 -8.44
N ASN A 76 5.77 28.17 -8.55
CA ASN A 76 4.36 28.35 -8.93
C ASN A 76 4.14 28.36 -10.45
N THR A 77 5.08 27.81 -11.21
CA THR A 77 5.06 27.80 -12.68
C THR A 77 5.36 26.41 -13.20
N VAL A 78 4.46 25.89 -14.03
CA VAL A 78 4.71 24.73 -14.88
C VAL A 78 5.66 25.12 -16.00
N HIS A 79 6.62 24.27 -16.26
CA HIS A 79 7.53 24.42 -17.39
C HIS A 79 7.40 23.21 -18.33
N ILE A 80 6.97 23.46 -19.58
CA ILE A 80 6.94 22.46 -20.64
C ILE A 80 8.04 22.84 -21.64
N PRO A 81 9.13 22.08 -21.75
CA PRO A 81 10.24 22.36 -22.66
C PRO A 81 9.82 22.34 -24.13
N ALA A 82 10.57 23.03 -24.97
CA ALA A 82 10.43 22.92 -26.43
C ALA A 82 10.62 21.44 -26.86
N GLY A 83 9.78 20.97 -27.78
CA GLY A 83 9.79 19.59 -28.25
C GLY A 83 9.12 18.58 -27.31
N GLN A 84 8.52 19.03 -26.20
CA GLN A 84 7.83 18.19 -25.24
C GLN A 84 6.32 18.51 -25.20
N ALA A 85 5.51 17.50 -24.83
CA ALA A 85 4.09 17.66 -24.56
C ALA A 85 3.78 17.50 -23.06
N ALA A 86 4.78 17.36 -22.21
CA ALA A 86 4.63 17.21 -20.77
C ALA A 86 5.58 18.13 -20.00
N GLY A 87 5.15 18.54 -18.83
CA GLY A 87 5.92 19.28 -17.85
C GLY A 87 5.42 18.99 -16.46
N SER A 88 6.00 19.66 -15.48
CA SER A 88 5.65 19.43 -14.08
C SER A 88 5.75 20.68 -13.22
N VAL A 89 5.11 20.62 -12.07
CA VAL A 89 5.36 21.50 -10.92
C VAL A 89 6.13 20.72 -9.90
N MET A 90 7.30 21.22 -9.49
CA MET A 90 8.07 20.60 -8.43
C MET A 90 7.53 21.01 -7.06
N VAL A 91 7.25 20.01 -6.22
CA VAL A 91 6.78 20.18 -4.85
C VAL A 91 7.76 19.52 -3.90
N LYS A 92 7.95 20.12 -2.74
CA LYS A 92 8.66 19.51 -1.61
C LYS A 92 7.63 19.20 -0.51
N GLY A 93 7.46 17.94 -0.13
CA GLY A 93 6.81 17.55 1.11
C GLY A 93 7.68 17.92 2.33
N ILE A 94 7.09 18.17 3.47
CA ILE A 94 7.82 18.41 4.73
C ILE A 94 7.58 17.19 5.60
N TYR A 95 8.47 16.21 5.47
CA TYR A 95 8.36 14.87 6.04
C TYR A 95 8.05 14.86 7.53
N GLU A 96 8.73 15.71 8.31
CA GLU A 96 8.56 15.76 9.77
C GLU A 96 7.15 16.19 10.20
N ASN A 97 6.43 16.90 9.33
CA ASN A 97 5.10 17.46 9.63
C ASN A 97 3.95 16.63 9.05
N ILE A 98 4.23 15.50 8.44
CA ILE A 98 3.23 14.54 7.95
C ILE A 98 3.18 13.38 8.94
N GLU A 99 2.05 13.16 9.58
CA GLU A 99 1.88 12.00 10.46
C GLU A 99 1.60 10.73 9.64
N PRO A 100 1.98 9.53 10.12
CA PRO A 100 1.78 8.28 9.38
C PRO A 100 0.33 7.96 9.02
N THR A 101 -0.62 8.50 9.78
CA THR A 101 -2.06 8.32 9.58
C THR A 101 -2.71 9.42 8.77
N ASP A 102 -1.94 10.47 8.43
CA ASP A 102 -2.49 11.62 7.72
C ASP A 102 -2.72 11.31 6.24
N SER A 103 -3.85 11.76 5.73
CA SER A 103 -4.11 11.92 4.30
C SER A 103 -4.16 13.42 4.01
N LEU A 104 -2.98 14.00 3.76
CA LEU A 104 -2.84 15.42 3.50
C LEU A 104 -2.88 15.70 2.00
N GLY A 105 -3.74 16.62 1.60
CA GLY A 105 -3.86 17.00 0.21
C GLY A 105 -4.10 18.50 0.01
N PHE A 106 -3.73 18.97 -1.17
CA PHE A 106 -4.02 20.32 -1.64
C PHE A 106 -4.43 20.29 -3.10
N VAL A 107 -5.23 21.27 -3.50
CA VAL A 107 -5.71 21.41 -4.87
C VAL A 107 -4.88 22.45 -5.59
N LEU A 108 -4.29 22.06 -6.73
CA LEU A 108 -3.65 22.96 -7.68
C LEU A 108 -4.60 23.29 -8.82
N ARG A 109 -4.56 24.54 -9.27
CA ARG A 109 -5.25 25.03 -10.46
C ARG A 109 -4.27 25.67 -11.43
N LEU A 110 -4.40 25.33 -12.72
CA LEU A 110 -3.69 26.01 -13.81
C LEU A 110 -4.28 27.40 -14.05
N VAL A 111 -3.42 28.40 -14.11
CA VAL A 111 -3.80 29.77 -14.52
C VAL A 111 -3.48 29.90 -15.99
N ILE A 112 -4.42 29.56 -16.84
CA ILE A 112 -4.28 29.53 -18.30
C ILE A 112 -5.46 30.23 -18.97
N PRO A 113 -5.30 30.78 -20.21
CA PRO A 113 -6.40 31.34 -20.99
C PRO A 113 -7.51 30.32 -21.23
N GLU A 114 -8.74 30.81 -21.30
CA GLU A 114 -9.95 29.96 -21.45
C GLU A 114 -9.87 29.06 -22.71
N GLU A 115 -9.33 29.59 -23.80
CA GLU A 115 -9.15 28.85 -25.05
C GLU A 115 -8.15 27.71 -24.99
N LYS A 116 -7.35 27.63 -23.91
CA LYS A 116 -6.39 26.53 -23.62
C LYS A 116 -6.87 25.56 -22.55
N GLN A 117 -8.03 25.82 -21.95
CA GLN A 117 -8.59 24.97 -20.94
C GLN A 117 -9.28 23.76 -21.58
N TRP A 118 -8.91 22.58 -21.13
CA TRP A 118 -9.70 21.38 -21.40
C TRP A 118 -10.75 21.24 -20.31
N SER A 119 -11.97 21.52 -20.64
CA SER A 119 -13.13 21.20 -19.81
C SER A 119 -14.14 20.52 -20.72
N ASP A 120 -14.47 19.28 -20.44
CA ASP A 120 -15.65 18.66 -21.01
C ASP A 120 -16.78 18.64 -19.97
N LEU A 121 -17.91 18.05 -20.34
CA LEU A 121 -19.10 17.99 -19.47
C LEU A 121 -18.89 17.16 -18.20
N TYR A 122 -17.75 16.51 -18.02
CA TYR A 122 -17.51 15.50 -17.02
C TYR A 122 -16.33 15.79 -16.10
N GLU A 123 -15.30 16.52 -16.57
CA GLU A 123 -14.07 16.72 -15.79
C GLU A 123 -13.46 18.12 -16.00
N ASP A 124 -13.11 18.78 -14.90
CA ASP A 124 -12.29 20.00 -14.91
C ASP A 124 -10.81 19.63 -14.83
N CYS A 125 -10.21 19.37 -16.00
CA CYS A 125 -8.79 19.01 -16.10
C CYS A 125 -7.82 20.17 -15.81
N THR A 126 -8.34 21.37 -15.49
CA THR A 126 -7.51 22.51 -15.07
C THR A 126 -7.14 22.46 -13.59
N GLN A 127 -7.71 21.51 -12.83
CA GLN A 127 -7.42 21.27 -11.44
C GLN A 127 -6.98 19.82 -11.20
N THR A 128 -6.14 19.64 -10.19
CA THR A 128 -5.77 18.32 -9.67
C THR A 128 -5.68 18.39 -8.16
N LYS A 129 -6.07 17.31 -7.50
CA LYS A 129 -5.84 17.13 -6.07
C LYS A 129 -4.54 16.36 -5.88
N VAL A 130 -3.59 16.97 -5.21
CA VAL A 130 -2.30 16.35 -4.85
C VAL A 130 -2.44 15.79 -3.45
N VAL A 131 -2.25 14.48 -3.30
CA VAL A 131 -2.35 13.79 -2.01
C VAL A 131 -0.97 13.28 -1.63
N MET A 132 -0.57 13.58 -0.40
CA MET A 132 0.73 13.21 0.16
C MET A 132 0.55 12.19 1.27
N TYR A 133 1.39 11.16 1.26
CA TYR A 133 1.49 10.15 2.32
C TYR A 133 2.92 10.08 2.82
N LYS A 134 3.07 9.93 4.13
CA LYS A 134 4.36 9.62 4.72
C LYS A 134 4.75 8.18 4.41
N SER A 135 5.96 7.98 3.87
CA SER A 135 6.57 6.68 3.70
C SER A 135 7.73 6.52 4.68
N CYS A 136 7.71 5.47 5.46
CA CYS A 136 8.79 5.15 6.39
C CYS A 136 9.66 4.05 5.78
N PRO A 137 11.00 4.16 5.86
CA PRO A 137 11.90 3.14 5.36
C PRO A 137 11.56 1.76 5.95
N TYR A 138 11.57 0.75 5.10
CA TYR A 138 11.39 -0.62 5.55
C TYR A 138 12.62 -1.09 6.34
N ASP A 139 12.37 -1.53 7.56
CA ASP A 139 13.34 -2.24 8.39
C ASP A 139 12.63 -3.42 9.07
N ILE A 140 13.05 -4.64 8.75
CA ILE A 140 12.48 -5.88 9.30
C ILE A 140 12.52 -5.92 10.84
N ASN A 141 13.48 -5.24 11.46
CA ASN A 141 13.58 -5.17 12.92
C ASN A 141 12.37 -4.49 13.57
N ASN A 142 11.67 -3.62 12.83
CA ASN A 142 10.44 -2.98 13.29
C ASN A 142 9.30 -3.98 13.49
N PHE A 143 9.42 -5.18 12.93
CA PHE A 143 8.44 -6.26 13.00
C PHE A 143 8.87 -7.38 13.92
N THR A 144 9.68 -7.08 14.94
CA THR A 144 10.11 -8.01 16.00
C THR A 144 9.69 -7.52 17.38
N GLY A 145 9.58 -8.44 18.33
CA GLY A 145 9.13 -8.15 19.69
C GLY A 145 7.69 -8.60 19.93
N TRP A 146 6.95 -7.87 20.75
CA TRP A 146 5.56 -8.17 21.06
C TRP A 146 4.60 -7.61 20.00
N ALA A 147 3.57 -8.39 19.68
CA ALA A 147 2.50 -7.96 18.78
C ALA A 147 1.15 -8.52 19.23
N ILE A 148 0.08 -7.79 18.87
CA ILE A 148 -1.30 -8.24 19.02
C ILE A 148 -1.73 -8.82 17.68
N LEU A 149 -2.05 -10.12 17.65
CA LEU A 149 -2.69 -10.78 16.53
C LEU A 149 -4.21 -10.71 16.71
N SER A 150 -4.90 -9.92 15.90
CA SER A 150 -6.36 -9.92 15.78
C SER A 150 -6.76 -10.82 14.62
N SER A 151 -7.56 -11.87 14.86
CA SER A 151 -7.78 -12.93 13.88
C SER A 151 -9.23 -13.37 13.78
N MET A 152 -9.75 -13.40 12.57
CA MET A 152 -11.06 -14.02 12.30
C MET A 152 -11.01 -15.53 12.39
N LEU A 153 -9.84 -16.17 12.17
CA LEU A 153 -9.70 -17.62 12.38
C LEU A 153 -9.85 -17.98 13.86
N LEU A 154 -9.16 -17.27 14.75
CA LEU A 154 -9.26 -17.46 16.20
C LEU A 154 -10.70 -17.28 16.69
N ASN A 155 -11.41 -16.30 16.17
CA ASN A 155 -12.81 -16.06 16.49
C ASN A 155 -13.75 -17.18 16.01
N SER A 156 -13.28 -18.02 15.09
CA SER A 156 -14.03 -19.17 14.58
C SER A 156 -13.89 -20.41 15.45
N TYR A 157 -13.00 -20.40 16.45
CA TYR A 157 -12.83 -21.53 17.37
C TYR A 157 -14.04 -21.66 18.29
N PRO A 158 -14.49 -22.88 18.60
CA PRO A 158 -15.68 -23.08 19.42
C PRO A 158 -15.41 -22.87 20.91
N GLY A 159 -16.43 -22.40 21.63
CA GLY A 159 -16.47 -22.35 23.09
C GLY A 159 -15.45 -21.39 23.69
N GLU A 160 -14.76 -21.84 24.73
CA GLU A 160 -13.78 -21.06 25.48
C GLU A 160 -12.49 -20.81 24.68
N ASN A 161 -12.30 -21.49 23.55
CA ASN A 161 -11.17 -21.29 22.64
C ASN A 161 -11.41 -20.19 21.58
N ALA A 162 -12.59 -19.58 21.57
CA ALA A 162 -12.92 -18.50 20.66
C ALA A 162 -12.42 -17.17 21.22
N TYR A 163 -11.21 -16.76 20.82
CA TYR A 163 -10.75 -15.40 21.08
C TYR A 163 -10.60 -14.65 19.77
N TYR A 164 -10.83 -13.35 19.85
CA TYR A 164 -10.60 -12.47 18.70
C TYR A 164 -9.13 -12.06 18.59
N GLN A 165 -8.41 -11.98 19.70
CA GLN A 165 -7.05 -11.48 19.79
C GLN A 165 -6.13 -12.43 20.57
N ARG A 166 -4.85 -12.37 20.24
CA ARG A 166 -3.78 -13.09 20.94
C ARG A 166 -2.54 -12.19 21.03
N LEU A 167 -1.91 -12.17 22.21
CA LEU A 167 -0.61 -11.57 22.38
C LEU A 167 0.46 -12.57 21.95
N VAL A 168 1.24 -12.21 20.93
CA VAL A 168 2.24 -13.08 20.31
C VAL A 168 3.63 -12.43 20.38
N LYS A 169 4.66 -13.27 20.31
CA LYS A 169 6.04 -12.82 20.22
C LYS A 169 6.61 -13.14 18.85
N THR A 170 7.31 -12.14 18.28
CA THR A 170 7.91 -12.27 16.96
C THR A 170 9.43 -12.08 17.03
N GLU A 171 10.17 -12.79 16.18
CA GLU A 171 11.62 -12.73 16.10
C GLU A 171 12.09 -12.94 14.66
N LEU A 172 13.31 -12.48 14.35
CA LEU A 172 13.90 -12.72 13.03
C LEU A 172 14.12 -14.20 12.78
N HIS A 173 13.83 -14.64 11.56
CA HIS A 173 14.14 -16.00 11.16
C HIS A 173 15.68 -16.18 11.04
N PRO A 174 16.27 -17.23 11.65
CA PRO A 174 17.74 -17.34 11.77
C PRO A 174 18.49 -17.57 10.46
N SER A 175 17.80 -17.94 9.38
CA SER A 175 18.43 -18.30 8.09
C SER A 175 17.68 -17.79 6.85
N LYS A 176 16.48 -17.21 6.99
CA LYS A 176 15.74 -16.61 5.87
C LYS A 176 15.77 -15.10 6.02
N GLU A 177 16.22 -14.40 4.97
CA GLU A 177 16.20 -12.94 4.92
C GLU A 177 14.76 -12.42 4.87
N ASN A 178 14.56 -11.22 5.38
CA ASN A 178 13.25 -10.55 5.39
C ASN A 178 12.10 -11.41 5.95
N THR A 179 12.39 -12.32 6.86
CA THR A 179 11.43 -13.28 7.39
C THR A 179 11.42 -13.21 8.92
N ILE A 180 10.22 -13.20 9.48
CA ILE A 180 10.00 -13.32 10.92
C ILE A 180 9.36 -14.66 11.26
N ILE A 181 9.53 -15.09 12.52
CA ILE A 181 8.80 -16.17 13.15
C ILE A 181 7.82 -15.55 14.13
N ILE A 182 6.55 -15.93 14.06
CA ILE A 182 5.52 -15.57 15.04
C ILE A 182 5.30 -16.81 15.90
N ARG A 183 5.65 -16.69 17.17
CA ARG A 183 5.55 -17.79 18.11
C ARG A 183 4.11 -18.05 18.47
N GLU A 184 3.70 -19.32 18.33
CA GLU A 184 2.38 -19.81 18.74
C GLU A 184 1.22 -18.94 18.23
N ALA A 185 1.29 -18.53 16.94
CA ALA A 185 0.42 -17.52 16.38
C ALA A 185 -1.07 -17.85 16.49
N PHE A 186 -1.46 -19.06 16.11
CA PHE A 186 -2.87 -19.47 16.06
C PHE A 186 -3.22 -20.56 17.08
N TYR A 187 -2.23 -21.31 17.54
CA TYR A 187 -2.39 -22.35 18.55
C TYR A 187 -1.06 -22.61 19.26
N ASP A 188 -1.15 -23.08 20.52
CA ASP A 188 0.03 -23.33 21.36
C ASP A 188 0.93 -24.40 20.73
N GLY A 189 2.23 -24.12 20.68
CA GLY A 189 3.23 -25.01 20.11
C GLY A 189 3.40 -24.93 18.60
N TYR A 190 2.62 -24.09 17.89
CA TYR A 190 2.70 -23.93 16.44
C TYR A 190 3.12 -22.52 16.05
N ASP A 191 4.36 -22.41 15.58
CA ASP A 191 4.93 -21.16 15.06
C ASP A 191 4.59 -21.01 13.58
N VAL A 192 4.43 -19.77 13.12
CA VAL A 192 4.31 -19.46 11.69
C VAL A 192 5.39 -18.47 11.25
N THR A 193 5.70 -18.47 9.97
CA THR A 193 6.68 -17.56 9.39
C THR A 193 6.01 -16.64 8.38
N LEU A 194 6.42 -15.37 8.38
CA LEU A 194 6.03 -14.38 7.37
C LEU A 194 7.27 -13.81 6.71
N THR A 195 7.28 -13.76 5.39
CA THR A 195 8.33 -13.13 4.57
C THR A 195 7.83 -11.82 4.01
N PHE A 196 8.63 -10.76 4.18
CA PHE A 196 8.32 -9.39 3.80
C PHE A 196 8.98 -9.05 2.47
N ASP A 197 8.23 -8.48 1.56
CA ASP A 197 8.74 -7.88 0.33
C ASP A 197 8.49 -6.36 0.36
N GLY A 198 9.53 -5.61 0.73
CA GLY A 198 9.54 -4.15 0.75
C GLY A 198 10.25 -3.54 -0.46
N SER A 199 10.41 -4.28 -1.55
CA SER A 199 11.07 -3.80 -2.77
C SER A 199 10.30 -2.68 -3.47
N ASP A 200 8.97 -2.66 -3.32
CA ASP A 200 8.11 -1.57 -3.77
C ASP A 200 7.48 -0.87 -2.54
N PRO A 201 7.89 0.36 -2.22
CA PRO A 201 7.35 1.08 -1.08
C PRO A 201 5.87 1.49 -1.25
N GLU A 202 5.34 1.51 -2.48
CA GLU A 202 3.92 1.76 -2.75
C GLU A 202 3.07 0.49 -2.56
N TYR A 203 3.70 -0.69 -2.69
CA TYR A 203 3.06 -1.99 -2.55
C TYR A 203 3.87 -2.96 -1.69
N PRO A 204 4.05 -2.66 -0.40
CA PRO A 204 4.82 -3.51 0.51
C PRO A 204 4.04 -4.78 0.84
N LEU A 205 4.45 -5.91 0.30
CA LEU A 205 3.75 -7.18 0.43
C LEU A 205 4.33 -8.08 1.52
N VAL A 206 3.49 -8.97 2.05
CA VAL A 206 3.89 -10.02 2.97
C VAL A 206 3.36 -11.36 2.51
N HIS A 207 4.15 -12.41 2.67
CA HIS A 207 3.82 -13.77 2.26
C HIS A 207 3.99 -14.75 3.41
N MET A 208 3.10 -15.70 3.47
CA MET A 208 3.16 -16.89 4.30
C MET A 208 3.35 -18.10 3.39
N ASP A 209 4.44 -18.85 3.55
CA ASP A 209 4.71 -20.05 2.75
C ASP A 209 3.57 -21.07 2.89
N GLU A 210 3.42 -21.94 1.91
CA GLU A 210 2.43 -23.04 1.94
C GLU A 210 2.72 -24.03 3.06
N ASP A 211 1.70 -24.79 3.47
CA ASP A 211 1.75 -25.92 4.41
C ASP A 211 2.27 -25.58 5.82
N GLN A 212 2.15 -24.33 6.24
CA GLN A 212 2.45 -24.01 7.63
C GLN A 212 1.35 -24.53 8.56
N VAL A 213 1.73 -25.31 9.55
CA VAL A 213 0.77 -25.84 10.52
C VAL A 213 0.32 -24.73 11.47
N LEU A 214 -0.98 -24.44 11.45
CA LEU A 214 -1.59 -23.46 12.34
C LEU A 214 -2.02 -24.08 13.68
N SER A 215 -2.46 -25.35 13.65
CA SER A 215 -2.99 -26.10 14.80
C SER A 215 -3.04 -27.57 14.49
N ASP A 216 -2.87 -28.42 15.51
CA ASP A 216 -3.19 -29.87 15.50
C ASP A 216 -4.61 -30.19 16.03
N GLU A 217 -5.28 -29.15 16.49
CA GLU A 217 -6.65 -29.21 17.00
C GLU A 217 -7.67 -28.97 15.89
N ALA A 218 -7.57 -29.69 14.81
CA ALA A 218 -8.54 -29.57 13.74
C ALA A 218 -9.97 -29.83 14.24
N SER A 219 -10.15 -30.60 15.33
CA SER A 219 -11.42 -30.79 16.02
C SER A 219 -12.02 -29.51 16.62
N VAL A 220 -11.24 -28.43 16.85
CA VAL A 220 -11.76 -27.15 17.33
C VAL A 220 -12.76 -26.53 16.35
N LEU A 221 -12.75 -26.93 15.07
CA LEU A 221 -13.68 -26.46 14.06
C LEU A 221 -14.86 -27.44 13.79
N GLY A 222 -15.05 -28.42 14.68
CA GLY A 222 -16.26 -29.19 14.77
C GLY A 222 -16.26 -30.55 14.09
N TRP A 223 -15.47 -30.81 13.06
CA TRP A 223 -15.29 -32.12 12.43
C TRP A 223 -14.19 -32.08 11.38
N ILE A 224 -13.42 -33.15 11.26
CA ILE A 224 -12.31 -33.21 10.34
C ILE A 224 -12.18 -34.54 9.66
N LEU A 225 -11.99 -34.40 8.37
CA LEU A 225 -11.48 -35.43 7.50
C LEU A 225 -10.05 -35.00 7.15
N GLY A 226 -9.06 -35.59 7.80
CA GLY A 226 -7.67 -35.27 7.51
C GLY A 226 -6.71 -35.85 8.54
N ASP A 227 -5.46 -35.44 8.45
CA ASP A 227 -4.38 -35.83 9.36
C ASP A 227 -4.30 -35.02 10.65
N ASN A 228 -5.39 -34.34 10.97
CA ASN A 228 -5.60 -33.60 12.21
C ASN A 228 -4.86 -32.26 12.33
N HIS A 229 -4.36 -31.73 11.21
CA HIS A 229 -3.74 -30.45 11.19
C HIS A 229 -4.56 -29.44 10.39
N ILE A 230 -4.60 -28.19 10.87
CA ILE A 230 -5.04 -27.04 10.09
C ILE A 230 -3.78 -26.40 9.50
N LEU A 231 -3.72 -26.35 8.19
CA LEU A 231 -2.63 -25.76 7.45
C LEU A 231 -3.00 -24.33 6.99
N GLY A 232 -2.00 -23.50 6.77
CA GLY A 232 -2.17 -22.13 6.32
C GLY A 232 -1.18 -21.72 5.27
N THR A 233 -1.63 -20.78 4.45
CA THR A 233 -0.82 -20.03 3.47
C THR A 233 -1.45 -18.66 3.24
N THR A 234 -0.77 -17.79 2.52
CA THR A 234 -1.36 -16.53 2.05
C THR A 234 -2.52 -16.81 1.10
N SER A 235 -3.62 -16.09 1.22
CA SER A 235 -4.75 -16.18 0.31
C SER A 235 -4.34 -15.87 -1.13
N PRO A 236 -4.76 -16.65 -2.14
CA PRO A 236 -4.51 -16.33 -3.54
C PRO A 236 -5.46 -15.26 -4.11
N TYR A 237 -6.45 -14.79 -3.33
CA TYR A 237 -7.49 -13.86 -3.78
C TYR A 237 -7.32 -12.45 -3.24
N TYR A 238 -6.53 -12.27 -2.19
CA TYR A 238 -6.38 -10.98 -1.50
C TYR A 238 -4.92 -10.75 -1.18
N ASP A 239 -4.44 -9.55 -1.44
CA ASP A 239 -3.08 -9.16 -1.12
C ASP A 239 -2.91 -8.98 0.39
N SER A 240 -1.85 -9.57 0.91
CA SER A 240 -1.37 -9.36 2.27
C SER A 240 -0.25 -8.32 2.23
N TYR A 241 -0.31 -7.33 3.10
CA TYR A 241 0.60 -6.20 3.06
C TYR A 241 1.01 -5.74 4.46
N PHE A 242 2.04 -4.91 4.53
CA PHE A 242 2.49 -4.31 5.77
C PHE A 242 2.61 -2.79 5.67
N ASN A 243 2.65 -2.12 6.82
CA ASN A 243 2.93 -0.70 6.93
C ASN A 243 4.10 -0.46 7.89
N SER A 244 5.21 0.08 7.37
CA SER A 244 6.43 0.34 8.15
C SER A 244 6.26 1.46 9.15
N CYS A 245 5.46 2.49 8.84
CA CYS A 245 5.24 3.62 9.73
C CYS A 245 4.42 3.26 10.95
N GLN A 246 3.35 2.52 10.76
CA GLN A 246 2.41 2.13 11.81
C GLN A 246 2.73 0.75 12.40
N ARG A 247 3.72 0.05 11.84
CA ARG A 247 4.18 -1.25 12.30
C ARG A 247 3.06 -2.28 12.42
N PHE A 248 2.32 -2.48 11.34
CA PHE A 248 1.32 -3.53 11.27
C PHE A 248 1.43 -4.35 9.99
N VAL A 249 0.84 -5.54 10.02
CA VAL A 249 0.62 -6.43 8.88
C VAL A 249 -0.86 -6.72 8.75
N VAL A 250 -1.39 -6.65 7.54
CA VAL A 250 -2.66 -7.27 7.15
C VAL A 250 -2.35 -8.58 6.46
N LEU A 251 -2.76 -9.69 7.06
CA LEU A 251 -2.58 -11.03 6.52
C LEU A 251 -3.93 -11.63 6.11
N TRP A 252 -4.13 -11.84 4.84
CA TRP A 252 -5.20 -12.67 4.33
C TRP A 252 -4.74 -14.11 4.30
N LEU A 253 -5.20 -14.87 5.26
CA LEU A 253 -4.84 -16.28 5.49
C LEU A 253 -5.84 -17.21 4.82
N GLN A 254 -5.38 -18.11 3.96
CA GLN A 254 -6.14 -19.27 3.56
C GLN A 254 -5.86 -20.41 4.54
N ALA A 255 -6.87 -20.91 5.22
CA ALA A 255 -6.78 -22.12 6.05
C ALA A 255 -7.41 -23.31 5.33
N TYR A 256 -6.75 -24.45 5.40
CA TYR A 256 -7.16 -25.68 4.72
C TYR A 256 -6.72 -26.94 5.50
N VAL A 257 -7.25 -28.07 5.09
CA VAL A 257 -6.95 -29.39 5.68
C VAL A 257 -6.49 -30.34 4.59
N GLU A 258 -5.47 -31.14 4.88
CA GLU A 258 -4.98 -32.19 4.00
C GLU A 258 -5.20 -33.58 4.59
N ASN A 259 -5.21 -34.59 3.74
CA ASN A 259 -5.19 -35.97 4.10
C ASN A 259 -4.17 -36.71 3.22
N LEU A 260 -3.12 -37.26 3.83
CA LEU A 260 -2.02 -37.97 3.15
C LEU A 260 -1.32 -37.07 2.06
N GLY A 261 -1.22 -35.76 2.30
CA GLY A 261 -0.62 -34.79 1.40
C GLY A 261 -1.53 -34.37 0.24
N GLU A 262 -2.80 -34.74 0.24
CA GLU A 262 -3.78 -34.23 -0.71
C GLU A 262 -4.77 -33.31 0.01
N SER A 263 -5.03 -32.14 -0.60
CA SER A 263 -5.97 -31.17 -0.05
C SER A 263 -7.38 -31.78 0.03
N VAL A 264 -7.96 -31.78 1.23
CA VAL A 264 -9.33 -32.21 1.47
C VAL A 264 -10.31 -31.03 1.26
N GLY A 265 -9.83 -29.81 1.42
CA GLY A 265 -10.61 -28.60 1.15
C GLY A 265 -10.13 -27.38 1.90
N THR A 266 -10.45 -26.24 1.34
CA THR A 266 -10.25 -24.93 1.97
C THR A 266 -11.34 -24.68 3.00
N MET A 267 -10.95 -24.34 4.21
CA MET A 267 -11.86 -23.98 5.30
C MET A 267 -12.38 -22.56 5.12
N GLY A 268 -11.52 -21.64 4.66
CA GLY A 268 -11.87 -20.27 4.40
C GLY A 268 -10.65 -19.38 4.18
N HIS A 269 -10.97 -18.10 3.92
CA HIS A 269 -10.01 -17.01 3.85
C HIS A 269 -10.30 -16.07 5.01
N TYR A 270 -9.32 -15.88 5.87
CA TYR A 270 -9.47 -15.17 7.14
C TYR A 270 -8.64 -13.90 7.14
N TYR A 271 -9.26 -12.80 7.51
CA TYR A 271 -8.62 -11.53 7.71
C TYR A 271 -7.94 -11.49 9.07
N ASN A 272 -6.67 -11.13 9.09
CA ASN A 272 -5.88 -10.99 10.31
C ASN A 272 -5.13 -9.66 10.29
N ILE A 273 -4.98 -9.04 11.45
CA ILE A 273 -4.12 -7.89 11.67
C ILE A 273 -3.10 -8.27 12.74
N ILE A 274 -1.84 -7.94 12.49
CA ILE A 274 -0.76 -8.10 13.47
C ILE A 274 -0.18 -6.71 13.70
N GLU A 275 -0.26 -6.21 14.93
CA GLU A 275 0.16 -4.86 15.32
C GLU A 275 1.28 -4.97 16.36
N TRP A 276 2.46 -4.40 16.04
CA TRP A 276 3.61 -4.41 16.97
C TRP A 276 3.47 -3.32 17.99
N ILE A 277 3.61 -3.71 19.25
CA ILE A 277 3.47 -2.85 20.43
C ILE A 277 4.80 -2.78 21.21
N SER A 278 4.89 -1.86 22.15
CA SER A 278 6.05 -1.76 23.04
C SER A 278 6.06 -2.87 24.10
N ASP A 279 7.23 -3.15 24.66
CA ASP A 279 7.35 -4.12 25.75
C ASP A 279 6.52 -3.68 26.98
N GLU A 280 6.48 -2.38 27.27
CA GLU A 280 5.68 -1.81 28.37
C GLU A 280 4.18 -2.04 28.17
N GLU A 281 3.71 -1.84 26.95
CA GLU A 281 2.30 -2.10 26.59
C GLU A 281 1.98 -3.59 26.69
N ALA A 282 2.86 -4.46 26.18
CA ALA A 282 2.68 -5.90 26.27
C ALA A 282 2.61 -6.37 27.72
N GLU A 283 3.50 -5.89 28.61
CA GLU A 283 3.46 -6.22 30.03
C GLU A 283 2.13 -5.81 30.69
N SER A 284 1.57 -4.67 30.28
CA SER A 284 0.27 -4.22 30.80
C SER A 284 -0.92 -5.08 30.33
N LEU A 285 -0.81 -5.69 29.15
CA LEU A 285 -1.87 -6.49 28.52
C LEU A 285 -1.80 -7.98 28.86
N MET A 286 -0.61 -8.50 29.28
CA MET A 286 -0.43 -9.92 29.63
C MET A 286 -1.50 -10.51 30.56
N PRO A 287 -2.00 -9.80 31.59
CA PRO A 287 -3.06 -10.36 32.44
C PRO A 287 -4.37 -10.64 31.73
N ASP A 288 -4.65 -9.92 30.64
CA ASP A 288 -5.92 -10.01 29.88
C ASP A 288 -5.87 -11.13 28.82
N PHE A 289 -4.67 -11.64 28.52
CA PHE A 289 -4.43 -12.71 27.52
C PHE A 289 -4.07 -14.08 28.16
N GLN A 290 -4.24 -14.23 29.48
CA GLN A 290 -3.96 -15.49 30.20
C GLN A 290 -5.18 -16.39 30.33
#